data_7c3cec5803c895591cbfc2d5017de7fb
#
_entry.id   7c3cec5803c895591cbfc2d5017de7fb
#
_cell.length_a   1.000
_cell.length_b   1.000
_cell.length_c   1.000
_cell.angle_alpha   90.00
_cell.angle_beta   90.00
_cell.angle_gamma   90.00
#
_symmetry.space_group_name_H-M   'P 1'
#
loop_
_entity.id
_entity.type
_entity.pdbx_description
1 polymer ?
#
loop_
_entity_poly.entity_id
_entity_poly.type
_entity_poly.pdbx_seq_one_letter_code
_entity_poly.pdbx_strand_id
1 'polypeptide(L)'
;MEPIIRVDHLTHTYSAGTPFQRSAVKDMSLDIYRGEFLGIIGHTGSGKSTLIQHLNGLLKPTGGRIFLNEQDIWADPKKIRQVRFQVGLVFQYPEYQLFEETVYKDVSFGPRNMGLSEEEIDRRVRESVHAVGLNDD
;
A
#
# COMPACT_ATOMS: atom_id res chain seq x y z
N MET A 1 -15.05 -18.18 -0.97
CA MET A 1 -14.52 -16.99 -0.26
C MET A 1 -13.94 -16.03 -1.29
N GLU A 2 -14.37 -14.78 -1.26
CA GLU A 2 -13.87 -13.78 -2.18
C GLU A 2 -12.57 -13.18 -1.68
N PRO A 3 -11.56 -12.96 -2.52
CA PRO A 3 -10.33 -12.33 -2.11
C PRO A 3 -10.55 -10.86 -1.73
N ILE A 4 -9.80 -10.38 -0.73
CA ILE A 4 -9.84 -8.96 -0.38
C ILE A 4 -9.07 -8.12 -1.40
N ILE A 5 -7.97 -8.66 -1.93
CA ILE A 5 -7.21 -8.05 -3.03
C ILE A 5 -7.05 -9.10 -4.14
N ARG A 6 -7.37 -8.71 -5.35
CA ARG A 6 -7.12 -9.54 -6.53
C ARG A 6 -6.23 -8.77 -7.50
N VAL A 7 -5.12 -9.39 -7.88
CA VAL A 7 -4.24 -8.92 -8.93
C VAL A 7 -4.53 -9.74 -10.17
N ASP A 8 -4.94 -9.08 -11.25
CA ASP A 8 -5.40 -9.73 -12.47
C ASP A 8 -4.54 -9.31 -13.65
N HIS A 9 -3.68 -10.23 -14.11
CA HIS A 9 -2.78 -10.03 -15.26
C HIS A 9 -1.98 -8.72 -15.19
N LEU A 10 -1.44 -8.42 -13.99
CA LEU A 10 -0.69 -7.19 -13.76
C LEU A 10 0.58 -7.16 -14.60
N THR A 11 0.77 -6.08 -15.34
CA THR A 11 1.99 -5.76 -16.04
C THR A 11 2.38 -4.32 -15.73
N HIS A 12 3.65 -4.10 -15.42
CA HIS A 12 4.17 -2.76 -15.21
C HIS A 12 5.50 -2.60 -15.93
N THR A 13 5.56 -1.62 -16.83
CA THR A 13 6.73 -1.32 -17.64
C THR A 13 7.18 0.11 -17.33
N TYR A 14 8.41 0.25 -16.85
CA TYR A 14 9.02 1.57 -16.66
C TYR A 14 9.54 2.11 -17.98
N SER A 15 9.42 3.43 -18.16
CA SER A 15 9.95 4.14 -19.34
C SER A 15 9.47 3.53 -20.67
N ALA A 16 8.19 3.17 -20.73
CA ALA A 16 7.60 2.56 -21.92
C ALA A 16 7.79 3.46 -23.15
N GLY A 17 8.15 2.85 -24.29
CA GLY A 17 8.39 3.56 -25.54
C GLY A 17 9.75 4.26 -25.64
N THR A 18 10.64 4.08 -24.68
CA THR A 18 11.99 4.65 -24.68
C THR A 18 13.05 3.54 -24.76
N PRO A 19 14.34 3.90 -25.11
CA PRO A 19 15.43 2.91 -25.08
C PRO A 19 15.70 2.33 -23.69
N PHE A 20 15.20 2.99 -22.64
CA PHE A 20 15.37 2.56 -21.24
C PHE A 20 14.17 1.74 -20.73
N GLN A 21 13.31 1.30 -21.62
CA GLN A 21 12.13 0.52 -21.26
C GLN A 21 12.52 -0.76 -20.51
N ARG A 22 11.84 -1.00 -19.38
CA ARG A 22 12.05 -2.19 -18.54
C ARG A 22 10.73 -2.66 -17.96
N SER A 23 10.38 -3.92 -18.22
CA SER A 23 9.23 -4.55 -17.55
C SER A 23 9.67 -5.09 -16.19
N ALA A 24 9.10 -4.52 -15.13
CA ALA A 24 9.35 -4.96 -13.76
C ALA A 24 8.43 -6.11 -13.36
N VAL A 25 7.18 -6.11 -13.83
CA VAL A 25 6.18 -7.14 -13.57
C VAL A 25 5.53 -7.49 -14.90
N LYS A 26 5.37 -8.79 -15.17
CA LYS A 26 4.75 -9.27 -16.42
C LYS A 26 3.66 -10.27 -16.11
N ASP A 27 2.42 -9.95 -16.51
CA ASP A 27 1.27 -10.85 -16.50
C ASP A 27 1.14 -11.64 -15.19
N MET A 28 1.23 -10.93 -14.05
CA MET A 28 1.16 -11.55 -12.74
C MET A 28 -0.26 -11.54 -12.21
N SER A 29 -0.73 -12.70 -11.75
CA SER A 29 -2.05 -12.84 -11.12
C SER A 29 -1.90 -13.49 -9.76
N LEU A 30 -2.61 -12.94 -8.76
CA LEU A 30 -2.67 -13.55 -7.44
C LEU A 30 -3.89 -13.04 -6.68
N ASP A 31 -4.36 -13.83 -5.72
CA ASP A 31 -5.46 -13.47 -4.84
C ASP A 31 -4.95 -13.43 -3.39
N ILE A 32 -5.36 -12.42 -2.64
CA ILE A 32 -5.06 -12.29 -1.21
C ILE A 32 -6.38 -12.28 -0.45
N TYR A 33 -6.49 -13.14 0.55
CA TYR A 33 -7.73 -13.31 1.30
C TYR A 33 -7.65 -12.65 2.67
N ARG A 34 -8.81 -12.31 3.22
CA ARG A 34 -8.89 -11.71 4.55
C ARG A 34 -8.30 -12.63 5.60
N GLY A 35 -7.44 -12.06 6.46
CA GLY A 35 -6.78 -12.81 7.53
C GLY A 35 -5.59 -13.64 7.06
N GLU A 36 -5.25 -13.60 5.78
CA GLU A 36 -4.12 -14.33 5.23
C GLU A 36 -2.79 -13.61 5.49
N PHE A 37 -1.78 -14.37 5.84
CA PHE A 37 -0.39 -13.90 5.91
C PHE A 37 0.36 -14.47 4.71
N LEU A 38 0.58 -13.64 3.69
CA LEU A 38 1.15 -14.06 2.42
C LEU A 38 2.62 -13.67 2.34
N GLY A 39 3.50 -14.64 2.07
CA GLY A 39 4.92 -14.39 1.85
C GLY A 39 5.23 -14.22 0.36
N ILE A 40 6.04 -13.21 0.02
CA ILE A 40 6.53 -12.98 -1.33
C ILE A 40 8.04 -13.13 -1.32
N ILE A 41 8.55 -14.09 -2.10
CA ILE A 41 9.96 -14.45 -2.13
C ILE A 41 10.53 -14.21 -3.52
N GLY A 42 11.74 -13.66 -3.59
CA GLY A 42 12.44 -13.42 -4.84
C GLY A 42 13.73 -12.66 -4.59
N HIS A 43 14.65 -12.72 -5.55
CA HIS A 43 15.89 -11.98 -5.46
C HIS A 43 15.68 -10.49 -5.72
N THR A 44 16.70 -9.66 -5.43
CA THR A 44 16.69 -8.23 -5.74
C THR A 44 16.46 -8.03 -7.24
N GLY A 45 15.56 -7.14 -7.59
CA GLY A 45 15.21 -6.85 -8.99
C GLY A 45 14.17 -7.79 -9.59
N SER A 46 13.56 -8.67 -8.79
CA SER A 46 12.52 -9.60 -9.27
C SER A 46 11.13 -8.96 -9.38
N GLY A 47 10.98 -7.69 -8.98
CA GLY A 47 9.70 -6.98 -9.07
C GLY A 47 8.85 -6.98 -7.81
N LYS A 48 9.36 -7.48 -6.68
CA LYS A 48 8.61 -7.53 -5.41
C LYS A 48 8.14 -6.16 -4.96
N SER A 49 9.05 -5.18 -4.91
CA SER A 49 8.72 -3.81 -4.49
C SER A 49 7.74 -3.15 -5.46
N THR A 50 7.89 -3.39 -6.74
CA THR A 50 6.98 -2.88 -7.76
C THR A 50 5.58 -3.46 -7.57
N LEU A 51 5.45 -4.77 -7.35
CA LEU A 51 4.17 -5.40 -7.08
C LEU A 51 3.49 -4.79 -5.85
N ILE A 52 4.23 -4.68 -4.74
CA ILE A 52 3.69 -4.15 -3.48
C ILE A 52 3.17 -2.73 -3.65
N GLN A 53 3.87 -1.88 -4.38
CA GLN A 53 3.45 -0.50 -4.61
C GLN A 53 2.19 -0.39 -5.46
N HIS A 54 1.85 -1.42 -6.23
CA HIS A 54 0.57 -1.47 -6.94
C HIS A 54 -0.60 -1.77 -6.00
N LEU A 55 -0.36 -2.51 -4.91
CA LEU A 55 -1.45 -2.95 -4.02
C LEU A 55 -2.10 -1.80 -3.26
N ASN A 56 -1.41 -0.69 -3.06
CA ASN A 56 -1.99 0.48 -2.40
C ASN A 56 -2.17 1.68 -3.35
N GLY A 57 -1.98 1.48 -4.64
CA GLY A 57 -2.20 2.52 -5.64
C GLY A 57 -1.09 3.55 -5.76
N LEU A 58 0.11 3.29 -5.26
CA LEU A 58 1.26 4.17 -5.50
C LEU A 58 1.72 4.11 -6.96
N LEU A 59 1.60 2.96 -7.59
CA LEU A 59 1.89 2.79 -9.01
C LEU A 59 0.61 2.39 -9.73
N LYS A 60 0.44 2.94 -10.94
CA LYS A 60 -0.64 2.55 -11.82
C LYS A 60 -0.12 1.50 -12.81
N PRO A 61 -0.83 0.36 -12.98
CA PRO A 61 -0.40 -0.66 -13.92
C PRO A 61 -0.39 -0.15 -15.37
N THR A 62 0.55 -0.63 -16.17
CA THR A 62 0.53 -0.41 -17.60
C THR A 62 -0.37 -1.42 -18.31
N GLY A 63 -0.63 -2.56 -17.67
CA GLY A 63 -1.60 -3.55 -18.12
C GLY A 63 -2.16 -4.32 -16.94
N GLY A 64 -3.35 -4.90 -17.13
CA GLY A 64 -4.04 -5.62 -16.08
C GLY A 64 -4.77 -4.73 -15.10
N ARG A 65 -5.28 -5.34 -14.02
CA ARG A 65 -6.11 -4.65 -13.04
C ARG A 65 -5.80 -5.12 -11.63
N ILE A 66 -6.13 -4.26 -10.67
CA ILE A 66 -6.05 -4.60 -9.24
C ILE A 66 -7.40 -4.27 -8.62
N PHE A 67 -7.97 -5.24 -7.92
CA PHE A 67 -9.26 -5.10 -7.26
C PHE A 67 -9.06 -5.10 -5.74
N LEU A 68 -9.72 -4.17 -5.07
CA LEU A 68 -9.84 -4.14 -3.62
C LEU A 68 -11.33 -4.27 -3.29
N ASN A 69 -11.70 -5.31 -2.53
CA ASN A 69 -13.12 -5.60 -2.23
C ASN A 69 -13.97 -5.61 -3.51
N GLU A 70 -13.48 -6.31 -4.56
CA GLU A 70 -14.14 -6.50 -5.84
C GLU A 70 -14.27 -5.24 -6.71
N GLN A 71 -13.64 -4.14 -6.33
CA GLN A 71 -13.66 -2.90 -7.10
C GLN A 71 -12.27 -2.60 -7.67
N ASP A 72 -12.21 -2.32 -8.97
CA ASP A 72 -10.97 -1.90 -9.62
C ASP A 72 -10.50 -0.57 -8.99
N ILE A 73 -9.31 -0.57 -8.41
CA ILE A 73 -8.81 0.60 -7.68
C ILE A 73 -8.52 1.80 -8.59
N TRP A 74 -8.37 1.57 -9.89
CA TRP A 74 -8.13 2.62 -10.87
C TRP A 74 -9.33 2.93 -11.77
N ALA A 75 -10.52 2.35 -11.47
CA ALA A 75 -11.74 2.66 -12.21
C ALA A 75 -12.07 4.15 -12.18
N ASP A 76 -11.80 4.81 -11.04
CA ASP A 76 -11.88 6.27 -10.90
C ASP A 76 -10.59 6.76 -10.24
N PRO A 77 -9.64 7.31 -11.04
CA PRO A 77 -8.36 7.77 -10.50
C PRO A 77 -8.47 8.82 -9.39
N LYS A 78 -9.58 9.55 -9.32
CA LYS A 78 -9.80 10.53 -8.26
C LYS A 78 -10.04 9.89 -6.90
N LYS A 79 -10.41 8.61 -6.87
CA LYS A 79 -10.69 7.87 -5.63
C LYS A 79 -9.51 7.06 -5.14
N ILE A 80 -8.36 7.11 -5.79
CA ILE A 80 -7.19 6.32 -5.41
C ILE A 80 -6.73 6.63 -3.98
N ARG A 81 -6.93 7.83 -3.51
CA ARG A 81 -6.58 8.22 -2.14
C ARG A 81 -7.30 7.37 -1.10
N GLN A 82 -8.55 6.98 -1.36
CA GLN A 82 -9.32 6.13 -0.45
C GLN A 82 -8.73 4.73 -0.35
N VAL A 83 -8.15 4.23 -1.44
CA VAL A 83 -7.43 2.94 -1.45
C VAL A 83 -6.22 3.02 -0.51
N ARG A 84 -5.47 4.11 -0.56
CA ARG A 84 -4.29 4.31 0.29
C ARG A 84 -4.64 4.35 1.78
N PHE A 85 -5.85 4.76 2.12
CA PHE A 85 -6.33 4.73 3.51
C PHE A 85 -6.69 3.32 3.98
N GLN A 86 -6.98 2.40 3.05
CA GLN A 86 -7.37 1.04 3.36
C GLN A 86 -6.20 0.05 3.30
N VAL A 87 -5.18 0.35 2.51
CA VAL A 87 -4.02 -0.53 2.32
C VAL A 87 -2.77 0.20 2.79
N GLY A 88 -2.29 -0.16 3.96
CA GLY A 88 -1.05 0.40 4.52
C GLY A 88 0.17 -0.24 3.86
N LEU A 89 1.20 0.56 3.63
CA LEU A 89 2.46 0.10 3.06
C LEU A 89 3.61 0.52 3.96
N VAL A 90 4.45 -0.46 4.33
CA VAL A 90 5.70 -0.21 5.03
C VAL A 90 6.84 -0.41 4.03
N PHE A 91 7.61 0.65 3.80
CA PHE A 91 8.73 0.60 2.86
C PHE A 91 9.95 -0.06 3.49
N GLN A 92 10.90 -0.46 2.65
CA GLN A 92 12.22 -0.85 3.10
C GLN A 92 12.87 0.37 3.77
N TYR A 93 13.51 0.18 4.93
CA TYR A 93 14.10 1.27 5.73
C TYR A 93 13.05 2.31 6.16
N PRO A 94 11.99 1.90 6.88
CA PRO A 94 10.91 2.82 7.27
C PRO A 94 11.38 3.96 8.18
N GLU A 95 12.50 3.80 8.87
CA GLU A 95 13.10 4.81 9.73
C GLU A 95 13.45 6.10 8.98
N TYR A 96 13.68 6.05 7.68
CA TYR A 96 13.92 7.24 6.87
C TYR A 96 12.66 8.06 6.60
N GLN A 97 11.49 7.52 6.93
CA GLN A 97 10.22 8.22 6.75
C GLN A 97 9.80 9.01 7.99
N LEU A 98 10.50 8.85 9.10
CA LEU A 98 10.21 9.58 10.33
C LEU A 98 10.59 11.04 10.15
N PHE A 99 9.67 11.95 10.41
CA PHE A 99 9.89 13.40 10.20
C PHE A 99 9.39 14.26 11.34
N GLU A 100 8.62 13.72 12.27
CA GLU A 100 8.08 14.46 13.39
C GLU A 100 8.95 14.32 14.65
N GLU A 101 8.79 15.25 15.60
CA GLU A 101 9.56 15.26 16.83
C GLU A 101 9.13 14.18 17.82
N THR A 102 7.89 13.72 17.77
CA THR A 102 7.34 12.74 18.70
C THR A 102 6.67 11.61 17.94
N VAL A 103 6.60 10.44 18.58
CA VAL A 103 5.88 9.28 18.05
C VAL A 103 4.41 9.63 17.81
N TYR A 104 3.78 10.32 18.78
CA TYR A 104 2.38 10.71 18.66
C TYR A 104 2.12 11.54 17.40
N LYS A 105 2.93 12.57 17.16
CA LYS A 105 2.77 13.43 15.99
C LYS A 105 2.97 12.67 14.69
N ASP A 106 3.98 11.81 14.65
CA ASP A 106 4.29 11.04 13.44
C ASP A 106 3.18 10.04 13.11
N VAL A 107 2.69 9.31 14.10
CA VAL A 107 1.60 8.35 13.91
C VAL A 107 0.29 9.07 13.56
N SER A 108 0.07 10.27 14.09
CA SER A 108 -1.16 11.03 13.82
C SER A 108 -1.22 11.61 12.40
N PHE A 109 -0.13 11.60 11.66
CA PHE A 109 -0.08 12.17 10.30
C PHE A 109 -1.11 11.53 9.37
N GLY A 110 -1.20 10.20 9.36
CA GLY A 110 -2.17 9.47 8.54
C GLY A 110 -3.62 9.84 8.86
N PRO A 111 -4.07 9.66 10.11
CA PRO A 111 -5.42 10.03 10.50
C PRO A 111 -5.75 11.51 10.28
N ARG A 112 -4.77 12.39 10.46
CA ARG A 112 -4.95 13.82 10.21
C ARG A 112 -5.20 14.10 8.74
N ASN A 113 -4.47 13.41 7.85
CA ASN A 113 -4.69 13.51 6.41
C ASN A 113 -6.05 12.94 5.97
N MET A 114 -6.63 12.05 6.76
CA MET A 114 -7.97 11.52 6.52
C MET A 114 -9.08 12.54 6.90
N GLY A 115 -8.71 13.63 7.55
CA GLY A 115 -9.66 14.64 7.99
C GLY A 115 -10.46 14.27 9.22
N LEU A 116 -9.95 13.37 10.06
CA LEU A 116 -10.63 12.91 11.25
C LEU A 116 -10.59 13.96 12.37
N SER A 117 -11.55 13.86 13.32
CA SER A 117 -11.57 14.71 14.50
C SER A 117 -10.37 14.45 15.42
N GLU A 118 -10.02 15.43 16.26
CA GLU A 118 -8.92 15.26 17.21
C GLU A 118 -9.17 14.09 18.17
N GLU A 119 -10.40 13.85 18.58
CA GLU A 119 -10.74 12.72 19.43
C GLU A 119 -10.51 11.38 18.72
N GLU A 120 -10.92 11.27 17.47
CA GLU A 120 -10.73 10.06 16.68
C GLU A 120 -9.26 9.83 16.35
N ILE A 121 -8.51 10.90 16.07
CA ILE A 121 -7.05 10.83 15.87
C ILE A 121 -6.38 10.28 17.11
N ASP A 122 -6.70 10.84 18.28
CA ASP A 122 -6.11 10.39 19.55
C ASP A 122 -6.41 8.91 19.82
N ARG A 123 -7.65 8.49 19.61
CA ARG A 123 -8.05 7.09 19.79
C ARG A 123 -7.23 6.15 18.90
N ARG A 124 -7.14 6.47 17.62
CA ARG A 124 -6.41 5.64 16.65
C ARG A 124 -4.91 5.59 16.91
N VAL A 125 -4.31 6.73 17.28
CA VAL A 125 -2.89 6.78 17.62
C VAL A 125 -2.60 5.88 18.82
N ARG A 126 -3.39 6.00 19.90
CA ARG A 126 -3.18 5.21 21.10
C ARG A 126 -3.39 3.72 20.86
N GLU A 127 -4.45 3.34 20.15
CA GLU A 127 -4.70 1.95 19.77
C GLU A 127 -3.56 1.36 18.96
N SER A 128 -3.08 2.11 17.94
CA SER A 128 -2.01 1.64 17.05
C SER A 128 -0.69 1.48 17.78
N VAL A 129 -0.35 2.44 18.63
CA VAL A 129 0.89 2.43 19.42
C VAL A 129 0.88 1.23 20.39
N HIS A 130 -0.25 1.01 21.08
CA HIS A 130 -0.37 -0.13 21.98
C HIS A 130 -0.34 -1.48 21.25
N ALA A 131 -0.95 -1.54 20.04
CA ALA A 131 -1.00 -2.76 19.25
C ALA A 131 0.40 -3.27 18.87
N VAL A 132 1.38 -2.37 18.73
CA VAL A 132 2.77 -2.74 18.41
C VAL A 132 3.68 -2.78 19.64
N GLY A 133 3.10 -2.71 20.84
CA GLY A 133 3.84 -2.90 22.10
C GLY A 133 4.48 -1.63 22.66
N LEU A 134 4.17 -0.47 22.15
CA LEU A 134 4.62 0.80 22.71
C LEU A 134 3.63 1.26 23.79
N ASN A 135 4.10 2.06 24.73
CA ASN A 135 3.25 2.63 25.79
C ASN A 135 3.15 4.16 25.62
N ASP A 136 2.41 4.81 26.52
CA ASP A 136 2.12 6.24 26.42
C ASP A 136 3.29 7.14 26.85
N ASP A 137 4.38 6.58 27.34
CA ASP A 137 5.53 7.32 27.86
C ASP A 137 6.48 7.79 26.77
#